data_b94308d071fa5d4cfbce020e91aeb296
#
_entry.id   b94308d071fa5d4cfbce020e91aeb296
#
_cell.length_a   1.000
_cell.length_b   1.000
_cell.length_c   1.000
_cell.angle_alpha   90.00
_cell.angle_beta   90.00
_cell.angle_gamma   90.00
#
_symmetry.space_group_name_H-M   'P 1'
#
loop_
_entity.id
_entity.type
_entity.pdbx_description
1 polymer ?
#
loop_
_entity_poly.entity_id
_entity_poly.type
_entity_poly.pdbx_seq_one_letter_code
_entity_poly.pdbx_strand_id
1 'polypeptide(L)'
;VSGTATLERQGAVFVLNLGETENRFNFDSIDRLLSLLDEVESAAGDKALVTVGTGKFWSNGLDLDWMLAGNIDLVDLVTRVQELFARVLEAPYPTVAAIQGHCYAAGGMLALAHDARFMREDRGFLCFPEVDIK
;
A
#
# COMPACT_ATOMS: atom_id res chain seq x y z
N VAL A 1 -15.57 -8.57 -2.65
CA VAL A 1 -15.24 -7.43 -3.51
C VAL A 1 -13.83 -7.65 -4.04
N SER A 2 -13.70 -7.60 -5.35
CA SER A 2 -12.40 -7.69 -5.98
C SER A 2 -11.47 -6.59 -5.45
N GLY A 3 -10.20 -6.88 -5.32
CA GLY A 3 -9.20 -5.93 -4.86
C GLY A 3 -9.06 -5.80 -3.35
N THR A 4 -9.74 -6.62 -2.56
CA THR A 4 -9.52 -6.63 -1.11
C THR A 4 -8.15 -7.19 -0.77
N ALA A 5 -7.38 -6.45 0.03
CA ALA A 5 -6.06 -6.88 0.47
C ALA A 5 -6.14 -8.14 1.34
N THR A 6 -5.12 -8.97 1.20
CA THR A 6 -4.98 -10.22 1.96
C THR A 6 -3.63 -10.31 2.64
N LEU A 7 -3.54 -11.17 3.66
CA LEU A 7 -2.30 -11.42 4.38
C LEU A 7 -2.07 -12.93 4.44
N GLU A 8 -0.86 -13.35 4.05
CA GLU A 8 -0.40 -14.73 4.18
C GLU A 8 0.87 -14.76 5.02
N ARG A 9 1.10 -15.87 5.71
CA ARG A 9 2.33 -16.07 6.48
C ARG A 9 3.12 -17.24 5.92
N GLN A 10 4.40 -17.01 5.65
CA GLN A 10 5.36 -18.00 5.19
C GLN A 10 6.54 -18.00 6.16
N GLY A 11 6.49 -18.86 7.19
CA GLY A 11 7.48 -18.84 8.25
C GLY A 11 7.47 -17.52 9.04
N ALA A 12 8.60 -16.81 9.07
CA ALA A 12 8.70 -15.50 9.68
C ALA A 12 8.27 -14.35 8.75
N VAL A 13 7.98 -14.62 7.48
CA VAL A 13 7.62 -13.60 6.49
C VAL A 13 6.11 -13.52 6.32
N PHE A 14 5.58 -12.34 6.51
CA PHE A 14 4.19 -12.01 6.16
C PHE A 14 4.15 -11.39 4.77
N VAL A 15 3.26 -11.88 3.93
CA VAL A 15 3.04 -11.36 2.57
C VAL A 15 1.70 -10.61 2.56
N LEU A 16 1.79 -9.30 2.48
CA LEU A 16 0.62 -8.42 2.36
C LEU A 16 0.37 -8.17 0.88
N ASN A 17 -0.72 -8.72 0.36
CA ASN A 17 -1.11 -8.53 -1.03
C ASN A 17 -2.14 -7.40 -1.12
N LEU A 18 -1.80 -6.32 -1.82
CA LEU A 18 -2.68 -5.17 -2.00
C LEU A 18 -3.90 -5.50 -2.86
N GLY A 19 -3.78 -6.50 -3.75
CA GLY A 19 -4.84 -6.96 -4.62
C GLY A 19 -4.47 -6.97 -6.10
N GLU A 20 -5.45 -7.27 -6.93
CA GLU A 20 -5.27 -7.46 -8.39
C GLU A 20 -5.84 -6.32 -9.23
N THR A 21 -6.43 -5.30 -8.62
CA THR A 21 -7.00 -4.13 -9.28
C THR A 21 -6.00 -2.97 -9.29
N GLU A 22 -6.46 -1.75 -9.40
CA GLU A 22 -5.60 -0.56 -9.28
C GLU A 22 -5.08 -0.33 -7.86
N ASN A 23 -5.63 -1.06 -6.87
CA ASN A 23 -5.22 -1.01 -5.46
C ASN A 23 -5.17 0.43 -4.93
N ARG A 24 -6.27 1.16 -5.15
CA ARG A 24 -6.42 2.55 -4.74
C ARG A 24 -6.74 2.67 -3.26
N PHE A 25 -6.38 3.79 -2.68
CA PHE A 25 -6.62 4.08 -1.26
C PHE A 25 -7.90 4.91 -1.09
N ASN A 26 -8.87 4.30 -0.46
CA ASN A 26 -10.05 4.92 0.14
C ASN A 26 -10.13 4.51 1.61
N PHE A 27 -11.14 4.96 2.34
CA PHE A 27 -11.23 4.64 3.76
C PHE A 27 -11.30 3.13 4.01
N ASP A 28 -12.07 2.40 3.20
CA ASP A 28 -12.24 0.96 3.40
C ASP A 28 -10.93 0.21 3.15
N SER A 29 -10.21 0.52 2.08
CA SER A 29 -8.93 -0.14 1.77
C SER A 29 -7.85 0.23 2.78
N ILE A 30 -7.80 1.47 3.25
CA ILE A 30 -6.86 1.90 4.30
C ILE A 30 -7.15 1.15 5.61
N ASP A 31 -8.42 1.09 6.03
CA ASP A 31 -8.82 0.37 7.24
C ASP A 31 -8.47 -1.11 7.16
N ARG A 32 -8.69 -1.71 5.99
CA ARG A 32 -8.31 -3.10 5.76
C ARG A 32 -6.81 -3.32 5.91
N LEU A 33 -5.99 -2.46 5.30
CA LEU A 33 -4.54 -2.56 5.40
C LEU A 33 -4.05 -2.35 6.84
N LEU A 34 -4.59 -1.38 7.55
CA LEU A 34 -4.26 -1.15 8.96
C LEU A 34 -4.62 -2.35 9.83
N SER A 35 -5.78 -2.97 9.59
CA SER A 35 -6.20 -4.19 10.29
C SER A 35 -5.24 -5.35 10.05
N LEU A 36 -4.77 -5.53 8.81
CA LEU A 36 -3.80 -6.57 8.48
C LEU A 36 -2.43 -6.29 9.10
N LEU A 37 -2.01 -5.04 9.18
CA LEU A 37 -0.78 -4.65 9.89
C LEU A 37 -0.90 -4.92 11.39
N ASP A 38 -2.08 -4.73 11.99
CA ASP A 38 -2.34 -5.11 13.38
C ASP A 38 -2.11 -6.61 13.60
N GLU A 39 -2.55 -7.45 12.66
CA GLU A 39 -2.30 -8.90 12.72
C GLU A 39 -0.79 -9.21 12.69
N VAL A 40 -0.03 -8.55 11.82
CA VAL A 40 1.42 -8.73 11.76
C VAL A 40 2.07 -8.35 13.08
N GLU A 41 1.72 -7.17 13.61
CA GLU A 41 2.30 -6.68 14.87
C GLU A 41 1.97 -7.56 16.07
N SER A 42 0.77 -8.16 16.09
CA SER A 42 0.32 -9.03 17.16
C SER A 42 0.98 -10.41 17.16
N ALA A 43 1.58 -10.81 16.05
CA ALA A 43 2.22 -12.11 15.93
C ALA A 43 3.49 -12.17 16.78
N ALA A 44 3.68 -13.29 17.47
CA ALA A 44 4.87 -13.52 18.26
C ALA A 44 6.07 -13.94 17.41
N GLY A 45 7.27 -13.68 17.89
CA GLY A 45 8.52 -14.12 17.28
C GLY A 45 9.04 -13.16 16.21
N ASP A 46 10.12 -13.57 15.57
CA ASP A 46 10.74 -12.83 14.50
C ASP A 46 9.80 -12.72 13.31
N LYS A 47 9.77 -11.57 12.67
CA LYS A 47 8.88 -11.32 11.54
C LYS A 47 9.48 -10.32 10.56
N ALA A 48 9.04 -10.40 9.33
CA ALA A 48 9.28 -9.45 8.27
C ALA A 48 8.01 -9.30 7.42
N LEU A 49 7.86 -8.17 6.77
CA LEU A 49 6.73 -7.88 5.90
C LEU A 49 7.20 -7.69 4.47
N VAL A 50 6.54 -8.35 3.53
CA VAL A 50 6.68 -8.07 2.10
C VAL A 50 5.32 -7.65 1.57
N THR A 51 5.25 -6.44 1.00
CA THR A 51 4.04 -5.92 0.38
C THR A 51 4.10 -6.12 -1.12
N VAL A 52 3.14 -6.87 -1.64
CA VAL A 52 3.06 -7.25 -3.05
C VAL A 52 1.74 -6.75 -3.66
N GLY A 53 1.68 -6.75 -4.98
CA GLY A 53 0.44 -6.63 -5.73
C GLY A 53 0.37 -7.72 -6.77
N THR A 54 -0.80 -7.93 -7.33
CA THR A 54 -1.03 -8.80 -8.47
C THR A 54 -1.67 -7.98 -9.59
N GLY A 55 -1.55 -8.42 -10.84
CA GLY A 55 -2.08 -7.68 -11.98
C GLY A 55 -1.18 -6.53 -12.44
N LYS A 56 -1.78 -5.54 -13.05
CA LYS A 56 -1.07 -4.44 -13.72
C LYS A 56 -0.50 -3.39 -12.75
N PHE A 57 -1.14 -3.20 -11.62
CA PHE A 57 -0.77 -2.17 -10.64
C PHE A 57 -0.27 -2.77 -9.33
N TRP A 58 0.77 -2.18 -8.76
CA TRP A 58 1.06 -2.34 -7.35
C TRP A 58 0.12 -1.43 -6.55
N SER A 59 0.08 -0.14 -6.87
CA SER A 59 -0.96 0.79 -6.40
C SER A 59 -0.99 2.04 -7.26
N ASN A 60 -2.18 2.49 -7.61
CA ASN A 60 -2.42 3.72 -8.37
C ASN A 60 -2.73 4.94 -7.47
N GLY A 61 -2.51 4.82 -6.16
CA GLY A 61 -2.65 5.93 -5.23
C GLY A 61 -4.06 6.15 -4.71
N LEU A 62 -4.40 7.41 -4.43
CA LEU A 62 -5.69 7.78 -3.85
C LEU A 62 -6.86 7.49 -4.81
N ASP A 63 -7.96 7.01 -4.25
CA ASP A 63 -9.20 6.78 -4.98
C ASP A 63 -9.99 8.08 -5.11
N LEU A 64 -9.56 8.92 -6.04
CA LEU A 64 -10.15 10.25 -6.23
C LEU A 64 -11.59 10.18 -6.74
N ASP A 65 -11.93 9.19 -7.56
CA ASP A 65 -13.30 9.00 -8.05
C ASP A 65 -14.25 8.71 -6.89
N TRP A 66 -13.86 7.81 -5.99
CA TRP A 66 -14.62 7.51 -4.78
C TRP A 66 -14.73 8.73 -3.87
N MET A 67 -13.64 9.47 -3.71
CA MET A 67 -13.61 10.69 -2.90
C MET A 67 -14.60 11.73 -3.42
N LEU A 68 -14.58 12.00 -4.72
CA LEU A 68 -15.47 12.99 -5.35
C LEU A 68 -16.92 12.54 -5.31
N ALA A 69 -17.20 11.27 -5.60
CA ALA A 69 -18.56 10.73 -5.58
C ALA A 69 -19.20 10.76 -4.19
N GLY A 70 -18.39 10.54 -3.14
CA GLY A 70 -18.82 10.57 -1.75
C GLY A 70 -18.73 11.93 -1.10
N ASN A 71 -18.29 12.97 -1.83
CA ASN A 71 -18.05 14.30 -1.28
C ASN A 71 -17.15 14.26 -0.04
N ILE A 72 -16.11 13.42 -0.09
CA ILE A 72 -15.14 13.26 0.99
C ILE A 72 -14.11 14.40 0.91
N ASP A 73 -13.75 14.95 2.05
CA ASP A 73 -12.71 15.98 2.13
C ASP A 73 -11.34 15.36 1.81
N LEU A 74 -10.59 16.00 0.90
CA LEU A 74 -9.26 15.56 0.52
C LEU A 74 -8.31 15.50 1.72
N VAL A 75 -8.41 16.47 2.64
CA VAL A 75 -7.57 16.51 3.84
C VAL A 75 -7.82 15.27 4.71
N ASP A 76 -9.07 14.84 4.85
CA ASP A 76 -9.41 13.64 5.61
C ASP A 76 -8.81 12.39 4.96
N LEU A 77 -8.91 12.26 3.65
CA LEU A 77 -8.32 11.13 2.93
C LEU A 77 -6.80 11.12 3.03
N VAL A 78 -6.16 12.26 2.83
CA VAL A 78 -4.70 12.39 2.95
C VAL A 78 -4.25 12.06 4.38
N THR A 79 -4.96 12.55 5.39
CA THR A 79 -4.65 12.24 6.79
C THR A 79 -4.68 10.74 7.06
N ARG A 80 -5.71 10.06 6.56
CA ARG A 80 -5.86 8.61 6.75
C ARG A 80 -4.76 7.82 6.03
N VAL A 81 -4.41 8.19 4.81
CA VAL A 81 -3.35 7.49 4.08
C VAL A 81 -1.98 7.75 4.72
N GLN A 82 -1.75 8.91 5.30
CA GLN A 82 -0.52 9.19 6.03
C GLN A 82 -0.37 8.34 7.30
N GLU A 83 -1.48 8.00 7.97
CA GLU A 83 -1.46 7.03 9.07
C GLU A 83 -0.94 5.66 8.61
N LEU A 84 -1.37 5.23 7.42
CA LEU A 84 -0.87 3.99 6.83
C LEU A 84 0.63 4.06 6.54
N PHE A 85 1.10 5.16 5.96
CA PHE A 85 2.53 5.35 5.69
C PHE A 85 3.34 5.32 6.99
N ALA A 86 2.88 6.00 8.02
CA ALA A 86 3.53 6.04 9.33
C ALA A 86 3.63 4.64 9.94
N ARG A 87 2.58 3.83 9.86
CA ARG A 87 2.56 2.46 10.38
C ARG A 87 3.63 1.58 9.72
N VAL A 88 3.82 1.71 8.42
CA VAL A 88 4.85 0.96 7.69
C VAL A 88 6.23 1.51 8.01
N LEU A 89 6.39 2.84 8.02
CA LEU A 89 7.67 3.49 8.29
C LEU A 89 8.20 3.19 9.70
N GLU A 90 7.31 3.14 10.69
CA GLU A 90 7.64 2.92 12.10
C GLU A 90 7.64 1.44 12.49
N ALA A 91 7.35 0.52 11.57
CA ALA A 91 7.26 -0.90 11.86
C ALA A 91 8.55 -1.42 12.52
N PRO A 92 8.45 -2.13 13.67
CA PRO A 92 9.63 -2.62 14.39
C PRO A 92 10.17 -3.95 13.80
N TYR A 93 9.97 -4.18 12.52
CA TYR A 93 10.43 -5.35 11.76
C TYR A 93 10.76 -4.91 10.33
N PRO A 94 11.60 -5.67 9.60
CA PRO A 94 11.94 -5.33 8.23
C PRO A 94 10.71 -5.30 7.31
N THR A 95 10.66 -4.31 6.44
CA THR A 95 9.59 -4.15 5.45
C THR A 95 10.16 -4.01 4.04
N VAL A 96 9.57 -4.73 3.09
CA VAL A 96 10.00 -4.73 1.69
C VAL A 96 8.79 -4.51 0.80
N ALA A 97 8.90 -3.57 -0.13
CA ALA A 97 7.93 -3.42 -1.21
C ALA A 97 8.43 -4.18 -2.44
N ALA A 98 7.68 -5.20 -2.86
CA ALA A 98 7.95 -5.96 -4.08
C ALA A 98 6.98 -5.47 -5.17
N ILE A 99 7.49 -4.62 -6.06
CA ILE A 99 6.69 -3.83 -6.99
C ILE A 99 6.67 -4.53 -8.35
N GLN A 100 5.56 -5.19 -8.67
CA GLN A 100 5.40 -5.95 -9.91
C GLN A 100 4.79 -5.15 -11.06
N GLY A 101 4.27 -3.96 -10.80
CA GLY A 101 3.53 -3.18 -11.78
C GLY A 101 3.57 -1.70 -11.46
N HIS A 102 2.63 -0.94 -12.05
CA HIS A 102 2.58 0.50 -11.85
C HIS A 102 2.43 0.90 -10.38
N CYS A 103 3.21 1.88 -9.98
CA CYS A 103 3.29 2.39 -8.62
C CYS A 103 3.26 3.91 -8.69
N TYR A 104 2.05 4.50 -8.57
CA TYR A 104 1.83 5.93 -8.82
C TYR A 104 1.39 6.67 -7.57
N ALA A 105 1.83 7.92 -7.47
CA ALA A 105 1.34 8.88 -6.49
C ALA A 105 1.46 8.35 -5.05
N ALA A 106 0.36 8.31 -4.30
CA ALA A 106 0.34 7.75 -2.94
C ALA A 106 0.78 6.29 -2.88
N GLY A 107 0.63 5.52 -3.97
CA GLY A 107 1.19 4.16 -4.08
C GLY A 107 2.71 4.17 -4.01
N GLY A 108 3.35 5.11 -4.72
CA GLY A 108 4.79 5.32 -4.63
C GLY A 108 5.23 5.78 -3.24
N MET A 109 4.43 6.60 -2.59
CA MET A 109 4.72 7.06 -1.22
C MET A 109 4.65 5.89 -0.23
N LEU A 110 3.69 4.99 -0.36
CA LEU A 110 3.65 3.78 0.44
C LEU A 110 4.89 2.91 0.20
N ALA A 111 5.32 2.76 -1.05
CA ALA A 111 6.54 2.03 -1.36
C ALA A 111 7.77 2.65 -0.69
N LEU A 112 7.87 3.98 -0.67
CA LEU A 112 8.96 4.71 -0.01
C LEU A 112 8.96 4.55 1.51
N ALA A 113 7.83 4.24 2.12
CA ALA A 113 7.73 4.01 3.56
C ALA A 113 8.34 2.68 3.99
N HIS A 114 8.56 1.75 3.08
CA HIS A 114 9.22 0.47 3.35
C HIS A 114 10.74 0.65 3.48
N ASP A 115 11.40 -0.29 4.16
CA ASP A 115 12.86 -0.26 4.33
C ASP A 115 13.60 -0.50 3.01
N ALA A 116 13.09 -1.39 2.17
CA ALA A 116 13.66 -1.71 0.88
C ALA A 116 12.57 -1.86 -0.20
N ARG A 117 12.95 -1.62 -1.44
CA ARG A 117 12.08 -1.70 -2.62
C ARG A 117 12.77 -2.48 -3.71
N PHE A 118 12.03 -3.41 -4.31
CA PHE A 118 12.44 -4.15 -5.49
C PHE A 118 11.36 -3.97 -6.54
N MET A 119 11.74 -3.51 -7.71
CA MET A 119 10.83 -3.30 -8.82
C MET A 119 11.32 -4.05 -10.05
N ARG A 120 10.40 -4.73 -10.74
CA ARG A 120 10.74 -5.40 -12.00
C ARG A 120 11.15 -4.36 -13.05
N GLU A 121 12.12 -4.73 -13.90
CA GLU A 121 12.64 -3.81 -14.92
C GLU A 121 11.86 -3.81 -16.22
N ASP A 122 11.08 -4.88 -16.49
CA ASP A 122 10.50 -5.13 -17.80
C ASP A 122 9.11 -4.49 -18.01
N ARG A 123 8.46 -4.04 -16.94
CA ARG A 123 7.17 -3.35 -17.04
C ARG A 123 6.82 -2.58 -15.77
N GLY A 124 5.94 -1.61 -15.92
CA GLY A 124 5.48 -0.77 -14.84
C GLY A 124 6.35 0.49 -14.70
N PHE A 125 5.76 1.51 -14.10
CA PHE A 125 6.43 2.77 -13.84
C PHE A 125 6.24 3.17 -12.38
N LEU A 126 7.29 3.73 -11.80
CA LEU A 126 7.22 4.47 -10.54
C LEU A 126 7.11 5.95 -10.90
N CYS A 127 6.05 6.62 -10.44
CA CYS A 127 5.80 8.00 -10.82
C CYS A 127 5.10 8.78 -9.69
N PHE A 128 5.54 10.02 -9.52
CA PHE A 128 4.94 10.98 -8.58
C PHE A 128 4.41 12.17 -9.39
N PRO A 129 3.20 12.06 -9.96
CA PRO A 129 2.66 13.09 -10.84
C PRO A 129 2.20 14.36 -10.11
N GLU A 130 2.20 14.37 -8.78
CA GLU A 130 1.78 15.50 -7.96
C GLU A 130 2.55 16.79 -8.28
N VAL A 131 3.79 16.65 -8.73
CA VAL A 131 4.61 17.82 -9.10
C VAL A 131 4.07 18.55 -10.33
N ASP A 132 3.26 17.89 -11.14
CA ASP A 132 2.66 18.43 -12.35
C ASP A 132 1.25 18.98 -12.12
N ILE A 133 0.68 18.72 -10.95
CA ILE A 133 -0.66 19.19 -10.58
C ILE A 133 -0.51 20.60 -9.99
N LYS A 134 -1.21 21.58 -10.62
CA LYS A 134 -1.22 22.98 -10.18
C LYS A 134 -2.46 23.28 -9.38
#